data_10db1bfc56f13ed35020aa8f38feef0e
#
_entry.id   10db1bfc56f13ed35020aa8f38feef0e
#
_cell.length_a   1.000
_cell.length_b   1.000
_cell.length_c   1.000
_cell.angle_alpha   90.00
_cell.angle_beta   90.00
_cell.angle_gamma   90.00
#
_symmetry.space_group_name_H-M   'P 1'
#
loop_
_entity.id
_entity.type
_entity.pdbx_description
1 polymer ?
#
loop_
_entity_poly.entity_id
_entity_poly.type
_entity_poly.pdbx_seq_one_letter_code
_entity_poly.pdbx_strand_id
1 'polypeptide(L)'
;MNLRLLYHGHCFDGVASAATFTRFYKERIHPNAEVRYTGLLHRPGNLFDLTMFDSDENAIVDFKYAASEKLTWWFDHHESAFLTPEDEAHFRADRSGKKFLDATRKSCTEFIADVTQEQFGFNPEPIESLVHWAHIIDGALYESPAQCVELKEPALQLMQVIEADPDDAFIEQIIRELTTHSLEEVATSAEVQRRFKPILQQHLETLETVRKKAVAANGVVHFDLIDEGYEGFNKFISLLPAS
;
A
#
# COMPACT_ATOMS: atom_id res chain seq x y z
N MET A 1 -3.48 25.99 -2.03
CA MET A 1 -2.77 24.94 -2.80
C MET A 1 -3.55 23.65 -2.68
N ASN A 2 -4.00 23.11 -3.81
CA ASN A 2 -4.70 21.83 -3.88
C ASN A 2 -3.75 20.77 -4.45
N LEU A 3 -3.65 19.64 -3.79
CA LEU A 3 -2.91 18.46 -4.24
C LEU A 3 -3.89 17.33 -4.55
N ARG A 4 -3.79 16.75 -5.75
CA ARG A 4 -4.38 15.45 -6.05
C ARG A 4 -3.32 14.38 -5.83
N LEU A 5 -3.57 13.44 -4.93
CA LEU A 5 -2.68 12.33 -4.67
C LEU A 5 -3.35 11.02 -5.09
N LEU A 6 -2.80 10.42 -6.14
CA LEU A 6 -3.18 9.11 -6.63
C LEU A 6 -2.26 8.07 -6.00
N TYR A 7 -2.80 6.94 -5.54
CA TYR A 7 -2.03 5.90 -4.86
C TYR A 7 -2.53 4.50 -5.23
N HIS A 8 -1.72 3.48 -5.01
CA HIS A 8 -2.14 2.09 -5.18
C HIS A 8 -3.24 1.73 -4.17
N GLY A 9 -4.46 1.60 -4.66
CA GLY A 9 -5.64 1.29 -3.85
C GLY A 9 -5.65 -0.16 -3.37
N HIS A 10 -6.25 -0.40 -2.20
CA HIS A 10 -6.35 -1.72 -1.55
C HIS A 10 -4.98 -2.41 -1.36
N CYS A 11 -3.93 -1.62 -1.20
CA CYS A 11 -2.58 -2.06 -0.88
C CYS A 11 -2.07 -1.33 0.36
N PHE A 12 -1.49 -2.07 1.30
CA PHE A 12 -0.95 -1.45 2.52
C PHE A 12 0.15 -0.45 2.20
N ASP A 13 1.10 -0.80 1.30
CA ASP A 13 2.19 0.10 0.92
C ASP A 13 1.67 1.33 0.18
N GLY A 14 0.66 1.20 -0.69
CA GLY A 14 0.03 2.34 -1.36
C GLY A 14 -0.61 3.32 -0.38
N VAL A 15 -1.34 2.83 0.63
CA VAL A 15 -1.96 3.65 1.70
C VAL A 15 -0.90 4.31 2.58
N ALA A 16 0.12 3.55 3.00
CA ALA A 16 1.24 4.05 3.79
C ALA A 16 2.08 5.09 3.01
N SER A 17 2.31 4.85 1.72
CA SER A 17 2.95 5.79 0.81
C SER A 17 2.18 7.10 0.68
N ALA A 18 0.85 7.01 0.55
CA ALA A 18 0.00 8.21 0.49
C ALA A 18 0.06 9.02 1.79
N ALA A 19 0.03 8.36 2.95
CA ALA A 19 0.15 9.02 4.25
C ALA A 19 1.53 9.67 4.44
N THR A 20 2.60 8.94 4.13
CA THR A 20 4.00 9.40 4.23
C THR A 20 4.25 10.60 3.32
N PHE A 21 3.83 10.51 2.04
CA PHE A 21 3.96 11.61 1.09
C PHE A 21 3.15 12.85 1.53
N THR A 22 1.91 12.65 2.02
CA THR A 22 1.08 13.76 2.51
C THR A 22 1.73 14.48 3.68
N ARG A 23 2.31 13.74 4.63
CA ARG A 23 3.02 14.30 5.76
C ARG A 23 4.22 15.10 5.31
N PHE A 24 5.10 14.50 4.50
CA PHE A 24 6.23 15.19 3.87
C PHE A 24 5.78 16.47 3.17
N TYR A 25 4.78 16.39 2.30
CA TYR A 25 4.31 17.51 1.50
C TYR A 25 3.83 18.69 2.35
N LYS A 26 3.07 18.39 3.43
CA LYS A 26 2.61 19.41 4.36
C LYS A 26 3.72 19.98 5.23
N GLU A 27 4.68 19.18 5.66
CA GLU A 27 5.78 19.66 6.52
C GLU A 27 6.83 20.48 5.74
N ARG A 28 7.09 20.13 4.49
CA ARG A 28 8.27 20.65 3.76
C ARG A 28 7.93 21.49 2.53
N ILE A 29 6.76 21.30 1.95
CA ILE A 29 6.39 21.95 0.68
C ILE A 29 5.27 22.97 0.90
N HIS A 30 4.09 22.53 1.32
CA HIS A 30 2.91 23.38 1.47
C HIS A 30 2.12 23.05 2.74
N PRO A 31 2.36 23.73 3.88
CA PRO A 31 1.74 23.42 5.16
C PRO A 31 0.21 23.44 5.17
N ASN A 32 -0.39 24.30 4.36
CA ASN A 32 -1.85 24.47 4.28
C ASN A 32 -2.44 23.81 3.02
N ALA A 33 -1.81 22.75 2.47
CA ALA A 33 -2.34 22.08 1.31
C ALA A 33 -3.62 21.30 1.65
N GLU A 34 -4.62 21.43 0.78
CA GLU A 34 -5.78 20.56 0.76
C GLU A 34 -5.46 19.34 -0.14
N VAL A 35 -5.53 18.15 0.44
CA VAL A 35 -5.19 16.91 -0.27
C VAL A 35 -6.46 16.12 -0.55
N ARG A 36 -6.64 15.77 -1.82
CA ARG A 36 -7.68 14.85 -2.31
C ARG A 36 -7.03 13.56 -2.78
N TYR A 37 -7.53 12.44 -2.32
CA TYR A 37 -6.99 11.12 -2.61
C TYR A 37 -7.79 10.40 -3.70
N THR A 38 -7.13 9.52 -4.44
CA THR A 38 -7.77 8.65 -5.43
C THR A 38 -7.00 7.32 -5.47
N GLY A 39 -7.65 6.25 -5.03
CA GLY A 39 -7.10 4.90 -5.16
C GLY A 39 -7.09 4.43 -6.61
N LEU A 40 -5.98 3.91 -7.06
CA LEU A 40 -5.79 3.31 -8.39
C LEU A 40 -5.75 1.79 -8.25
N LEU A 41 -6.35 1.09 -9.21
CA LEU A 41 -6.35 -0.36 -9.27
C LEU A 41 -5.69 -0.85 -10.57
N HIS A 42 -4.98 -1.96 -10.48
CA HIS A 42 -4.51 -2.66 -11.66
C HIS A 42 -5.71 -3.28 -12.39
N ARG A 43 -5.98 -2.79 -13.59
CA ARG A 43 -7.06 -3.26 -14.45
C ARG A 43 -6.61 -3.30 -15.91
N PRO A 44 -7.19 -4.16 -16.75
CA PRO A 44 -6.95 -4.13 -18.19
C PRO A 44 -7.35 -2.78 -18.80
N GLY A 45 -6.62 -2.32 -19.81
CA GLY A 45 -6.90 -1.09 -20.53
C GLY A 45 -6.20 0.13 -19.96
N ASN A 46 -6.82 1.30 -20.11
CA ASN A 46 -6.23 2.55 -19.64
C ASN A 46 -6.33 2.66 -18.11
N LEU A 47 -5.18 2.77 -17.46
CA LEU A 47 -5.10 2.92 -16.00
C LEU A 47 -5.40 4.34 -15.53
N PHE A 48 -5.17 5.34 -16.39
CA PHE A 48 -5.30 6.74 -16.05
C PHE A 48 -6.36 7.42 -16.92
N ASP A 49 -7.28 8.10 -16.28
CA ASP A 49 -8.04 9.16 -16.91
C ASP A 49 -7.30 10.48 -16.66
N LEU A 50 -6.88 11.17 -17.70
CA LEU A 50 -6.15 12.43 -17.60
C LEU A 50 -6.94 13.54 -16.88
N THR A 51 -8.26 13.38 -16.76
CA THR A 51 -9.10 14.27 -15.93
C THR A 51 -8.83 14.13 -14.44
N MET A 52 -8.19 13.04 -14.01
CA MET A 52 -7.76 12.85 -12.62
C MET A 52 -6.72 13.89 -12.18
N PHE A 53 -5.94 14.44 -13.11
CA PHE A 53 -4.93 15.47 -12.83
C PHE A 53 -5.57 16.87 -12.85
N ASP A 54 -6.38 17.17 -11.85
CA ASP A 54 -7.29 18.32 -11.78
C ASP A 54 -6.96 19.36 -10.70
N SER A 55 -5.79 19.22 -10.07
CA SER A 55 -5.34 20.08 -8.97
C SER A 55 -4.18 20.98 -9.38
N ASP A 56 -3.78 21.89 -8.48
CA ASP A 56 -2.63 22.77 -8.67
C ASP A 56 -1.33 21.97 -8.82
N GLU A 57 -1.17 20.90 -7.97
CA GLU A 57 -0.16 19.86 -8.13
C GLU A 57 -0.83 18.48 -8.10
N ASN A 58 -0.24 17.52 -8.80
CA ASN A 58 -0.73 16.15 -8.86
C ASN A 58 0.44 15.21 -8.60
N ALA A 59 0.18 14.19 -7.76
CA ALA A 59 1.16 13.19 -7.38
C ALA A 59 0.64 11.78 -7.64
N ILE A 60 1.54 10.86 -7.97
CA ILE A 60 1.28 9.41 -7.93
C ILE A 60 2.31 8.77 -7.03
N VAL A 61 1.89 7.89 -6.14
CA VAL A 61 2.76 7.09 -5.27
C VAL A 61 2.40 5.61 -5.35
N ASP A 62 3.43 4.76 -5.34
CA ASP A 62 3.31 3.30 -5.38
C ASP A 62 2.48 2.79 -6.57
N PHE A 63 2.54 3.47 -7.68
CA PHE A 63 1.81 3.08 -8.89
C PHE A 63 2.53 3.54 -10.16
N LYS A 64 2.15 2.91 -11.28
CA LYS A 64 2.73 3.15 -12.59
C LYS A 64 2.80 4.63 -12.96
N TYR A 65 3.80 4.95 -13.76
CA TYR A 65 4.00 6.30 -14.31
C TYR A 65 2.89 6.68 -15.28
N ALA A 66 2.49 7.93 -15.23
CA ALA A 66 1.63 8.55 -16.25
C ALA A 66 2.38 9.67 -16.96
N ALA A 67 2.60 9.56 -18.25
CA ALA A 67 3.23 10.59 -19.06
C ALA A 67 2.28 11.79 -19.23
N SER A 68 2.30 12.70 -18.27
CA SER A 68 1.48 13.91 -18.26
C SER A 68 2.28 15.10 -17.75
N GLU A 69 2.18 16.22 -18.47
CA GLU A 69 2.74 17.51 -18.01
C GLU A 69 2.14 18.02 -16.70
N LYS A 70 0.96 17.49 -16.33
CA LYS A 70 0.30 17.82 -15.06
C LYS A 70 0.80 16.98 -13.89
N LEU A 71 1.52 15.88 -14.13
CA LEU A 71 2.11 15.06 -13.07
C LEU A 71 3.32 15.78 -12.48
N THR A 72 3.17 16.28 -11.25
CA THR A 72 4.20 17.05 -10.55
C THR A 72 5.15 16.16 -9.77
N TRP A 73 4.61 15.20 -9.01
CA TRP A 73 5.36 14.30 -8.14
C TRP A 73 5.08 12.85 -8.50
N TRP A 74 6.13 12.02 -8.46
CA TRP A 74 5.98 10.58 -8.66
C TRP A 74 7.01 9.80 -7.88
N PHE A 75 6.55 8.75 -7.19
CA PHE A 75 7.41 7.79 -6.50
C PHE A 75 6.92 6.38 -6.81
N ASP A 76 7.81 5.52 -7.26
CA ASP A 76 7.52 4.11 -7.50
C ASP A 76 8.77 3.25 -7.32
N HIS A 77 8.56 1.97 -6.99
CA HIS A 77 9.62 0.99 -6.79
C HIS A 77 9.45 -0.28 -7.64
N HIS A 78 8.46 -0.30 -8.51
CA HIS A 78 8.20 -1.48 -9.35
C HIS A 78 9.07 -1.51 -10.60
N GLU A 79 9.60 -2.72 -10.95
CA GLU A 79 10.28 -2.93 -12.24
C GLU A 79 9.36 -2.63 -13.44
N SER A 80 8.05 -2.88 -13.27
CA SER A 80 7.01 -2.65 -14.28
C SER A 80 6.39 -1.25 -14.23
N ALA A 81 7.15 -0.24 -13.80
CA ALA A 81 6.69 1.13 -13.58
C ALA A 81 6.11 1.82 -14.83
N PHE A 82 6.55 1.46 -16.02
CA PHE A 82 6.13 2.06 -17.28
C PHE A 82 5.20 1.15 -18.07
N LEU A 83 4.16 1.72 -18.67
CA LEU A 83 3.26 1.00 -19.57
C LEU A 83 3.81 0.92 -20.99
N THR A 84 4.51 1.96 -21.42
CA THR A 84 5.08 2.08 -22.76
C THR A 84 6.52 2.62 -22.73
N PRO A 85 7.32 2.40 -23.78
CA PRO A 85 8.63 3.04 -23.92
C PRO A 85 8.57 4.58 -23.94
N GLU A 86 7.46 5.14 -24.40
CA GLU A 86 7.23 6.59 -24.43
C GLU A 86 7.06 7.15 -23.02
N ASP A 87 6.40 6.43 -22.10
CA ASP A 87 6.30 6.79 -20.69
C ASP A 87 7.69 6.85 -20.04
N GLU A 88 8.52 5.84 -20.30
CA GLU A 88 9.90 5.81 -19.80
C GLU A 88 10.74 6.98 -20.38
N ALA A 89 10.62 7.25 -21.67
CA ALA A 89 11.32 8.36 -22.31
C ALA A 89 10.89 9.71 -21.72
N HIS A 90 9.60 9.90 -21.44
CA HIS A 90 9.07 11.10 -20.79
C HIS A 90 9.63 11.27 -19.37
N PHE A 91 9.66 10.19 -18.58
CA PHE A 91 10.27 10.20 -17.25
C PHE A 91 11.77 10.53 -17.32
N ARG A 92 12.52 9.88 -18.23
CA ARG A 92 13.97 10.12 -18.39
C ARG A 92 14.31 11.55 -18.85
N ALA A 93 13.38 12.22 -19.51
CA ALA A 93 13.54 13.62 -19.94
C ALA A 93 13.23 14.61 -18.80
N ASP A 94 12.54 14.19 -17.74
CA ASP A 94 12.19 15.06 -16.62
C ASP A 94 13.43 15.59 -15.89
N ARG A 95 13.38 16.85 -15.49
CA ARG A 95 14.45 17.53 -14.74
C ARG A 95 13.92 18.27 -13.51
N SER A 96 12.69 18.00 -13.12
CA SER A 96 12.04 18.69 -11.99
C SER A 96 12.67 18.34 -10.63
N GLY A 97 13.31 17.17 -10.51
CA GLY A 97 13.76 16.64 -9.23
C GLY A 97 12.62 16.19 -8.31
N LYS A 98 11.46 15.87 -8.89
CA LYS A 98 10.24 15.48 -8.15
C LYS A 98 9.70 14.10 -8.57
N LYS A 99 10.38 13.40 -9.48
CA LYS A 99 9.97 12.08 -9.96
C LYS A 99 11.07 11.07 -9.72
N PHE A 100 10.76 10.01 -9.00
CA PHE A 100 11.73 9.05 -8.47
C PHE A 100 11.31 7.62 -8.74
N LEU A 101 12.26 6.79 -9.16
CA LEU A 101 12.11 5.36 -9.36
C LEU A 101 13.32 4.62 -8.83
N ASP A 102 13.12 3.63 -8.00
CA ASP A 102 14.17 2.70 -7.57
C ASP A 102 13.60 1.29 -7.36
N ALA A 103 13.74 0.44 -8.37
CA ALA A 103 13.23 -0.93 -8.35
C ALA A 103 14.00 -1.89 -7.40
N THR A 104 15.03 -1.41 -6.71
CA THR A 104 15.73 -2.20 -5.69
C THR A 104 15.08 -2.09 -4.31
N ARG A 105 14.23 -1.11 -4.11
CA ARG A 105 13.51 -0.88 -2.85
C ARG A 105 12.43 -1.92 -2.61
N LYS A 106 12.16 -2.22 -1.34
CA LYS A 106 11.17 -3.23 -0.94
C LYS A 106 9.79 -2.65 -0.73
N SER A 107 9.68 -1.34 -0.47
CA SER A 107 8.41 -0.61 -0.41
C SER A 107 8.57 0.82 -0.91
N CYS A 108 7.51 1.36 -1.47
CA CYS A 108 7.47 2.75 -1.89
C CYS A 108 7.44 3.69 -0.67
N THR A 109 6.81 3.28 0.43
CA THR A 109 6.78 4.05 1.69
C THR A 109 8.19 4.33 2.22
N GLU A 110 9.05 3.28 2.32
CA GLU A 110 10.46 3.45 2.72
C GLU A 110 11.21 4.34 1.73
N PHE A 111 11.00 4.12 0.44
CA PHE A 111 11.64 4.92 -0.60
C PHE A 111 11.26 6.40 -0.52
N ILE A 112 9.99 6.73 -0.30
CA ILE A 112 9.55 8.11 -0.07
C ILE A 112 10.23 8.69 1.17
N ALA A 113 10.24 7.97 2.29
CA ALA A 113 10.85 8.43 3.53
C ALA A 113 12.33 8.78 3.34
N ASP A 114 13.12 7.90 2.72
CA ASP A 114 14.54 8.09 2.48
C ASP A 114 14.81 9.28 1.54
N VAL A 115 14.19 9.30 0.35
CA VAL A 115 14.39 10.38 -0.62
C VAL A 115 14.00 11.74 -0.06
N THR A 116 12.87 11.79 0.66
CA THR A 116 12.38 13.05 1.21
C THR A 116 13.20 13.52 2.41
N GLN A 117 13.77 12.60 3.19
CA GLN A 117 14.76 12.94 4.21
C GLN A 117 16.03 13.51 3.60
N GLU A 118 16.61 12.82 2.61
CA GLU A 118 17.89 13.20 2.00
C GLU A 118 17.81 14.52 1.22
N GLN A 119 16.76 14.69 0.41
CA GLN A 119 16.69 15.81 -0.54
C GLN A 119 15.90 17.01 -0.02
N PHE A 120 14.96 16.80 0.90
CA PHE A 120 14.04 17.84 1.36
C PHE A 120 14.10 18.08 2.88
N GLY A 121 14.89 17.28 3.62
CA GLY A 121 15.06 17.41 5.08
C GLY A 121 13.79 17.04 5.85
N PHE A 122 12.98 16.15 5.32
CA PHE A 122 11.84 15.56 6.05
C PHE A 122 12.34 14.70 7.22
N ASN A 123 11.64 14.69 8.35
CA ASN A 123 11.96 13.79 9.47
C ASN A 123 10.96 12.64 9.53
N PRO A 124 11.34 11.40 9.13
CA PRO A 124 10.45 10.24 9.18
C PRO A 124 10.31 9.59 10.57
N GLU A 125 11.08 10.01 11.59
CA GLU A 125 11.05 9.41 12.93
C GLU A 125 9.63 9.22 13.49
N PRO A 126 8.70 10.20 13.38
CA PRO A 126 7.34 10.02 13.90
C PRO A 126 6.49 8.96 13.19
N ILE A 127 6.95 8.45 12.04
CA ILE A 127 6.28 7.40 11.25
C ILE A 127 7.18 6.17 11.03
N GLU A 128 8.22 6.01 11.84
CA GLU A 128 9.20 4.91 11.69
C GLU A 128 8.50 3.54 11.72
N SER A 129 7.53 3.34 12.60
CA SER A 129 6.74 2.10 12.66
C SER A 129 5.97 1.83 11.36
N LEU A 130 5.37 2.87 10.75
CA LEU A 130 4.65 2.74 9.48
C LEU A 130 5.62 2.35 8.35
N VAL A 131 6.78 3.02 8.27
CA VAL A 131 7.82 2.74 7.27
C VAL A 131 8.35 1.32 7.43
N HIS A 132 8.63 0.90 8.67
CA HIS A 132 9.12 -0.44 8.99
C HIS A 132 8.13 -1.53 8.55
N TRP A 133 6.85 -1.40 8.90
CA TRP A 133 5.84 -2.39 8.53
C TRP A 133 5.53 -2.40 7.03
N ALA A 134 5.58 -1.25 6.35
CA ALA A 134 5.46 -1.22 4.89
C ALA A 134 6.59 -2.02 4.22
N HIS A 135 7.83 -1.84 4.69
CA HIS A 135 8.99 -2.61 4.21
C HIS A 135 8.81 -4.13 4.43
N ILE A 136 8.32 -4.55 5.60
CA ILE A 136 8.10 -5.97 5.91
C ILE A 136 6.98 -6.56 5.06
N ILE A 137 5.83 -5.86 4.97
CA ILE A 137 4.63 -6.36 4.32
C ILE A 137 4.85 -6.47 2.81
N ASP A 138 5.32 -5.41 2.17
CA ASP A 138 5.48 -5.36 0.73
C ASP A 138 6.65 -6.23 0.25
N GLY A 139 7.76 -6.21 1.00
CA GLY A 139 8.92 -7.07 0.75
C GLY A 139 8.71 -8.53 1.13
N ALA A 140 7.57 -8.91 1.74
CA ALA A 140 7.31 -10.23 2.32
C ALA A 140 8.44 -10.70 3.28
N LEU A 141 8.97 -9.77 4.09
CA LEU A 141 10.13 -9.99 4.96
C LEU A 141 9.72 -10.42 6.37
N TYR A 142 8.67 -11.21 6.49
CA TYR A 142 8.18 -11.75 7.75
C TYR A 142 9.21 -12.67 8.41
N GLU A 143 9.32 -12.62 9.73
CA GLU A 143 10.22 -13.48 10.52
C GLU A 143 9.87 -14.98 10.39
N SER A 144 8.58 -15.27 10.17
CA SER A 144 8.07 -16.62 9.98
C SER A 144 6.74 -16.63 9.23
N PRO A 145 6.35 -17.76 8.61
CA PRO A 145 4.99 -17.93 8.08
C PRO A 145 3.89 -17.72 9.13
N ALA A 146 4.16 -18.00 10.40
CA ALA A 146 3.21 -17.80 11.49
C ALA A 146 2.93 -16.31 11.71
N GLN A 147 3.93 -15.43 11.62
CA GLN A 147 3.75 -13.99 11.81
C GLN A 147 2.69 -13.42 10.86
N CYS A 148 2.79 -13.71 9.56
CA CYS A 148 1.85 -13.15 8.58
C CYS A 148 0.45 -13.80 8.60
N VAL A 149 0.30 -14.94 9.26
CA VAL A 149 -0.99 -15.66 9.33
C VAL A 149 -1.68 -15.47 10.67
N GLU A 150 -0.95 -15.33 11.77
CA GLU A 150 -1.56 -15.17 13.10
C GLU A 150 -2.19 -13.78 13.32
N LEU A 151 -1.86 -12.78 12.49
CA LEU A 151 -2.43 -11.43 12.52
C LEU A 151 -2.40 -10.77 13.91
N LYS A 152 -1.35 -11.05 14.70
CA LYS A 152 -1.20 -10.51 16.06
C LYS A 152 -0.77 -9.05 16.07
N GLU A 153 0.04 -8.67 15.07
CA GLU A 153 0.59 -7.33 14.98
C GLU A 153 -0.47 -6.34 14.47
N PRO A 154 -0.58 -5.15 15.08
CA PRO A 154 -1.55 -4.12 14.66
C PRO A 154 -1.44 -3.77 13.17
N ALA A 155 -0.23 -3.70 12.62
CA ALA A 155 0.01 -3.45 11.21
C ALA A 155 -0.62 -4.49 10.30
N LEU A 156 -0.55 -5.78 10.67
CA LEU A 156 -1.14 -6.88 9.89
C LEU A 156 -2.67 -6.87 9.95
N GLN A 157 -3.24 -6.44 11.09
CA GLN A 157 -4.68 -6.23 11.22
C GLN A 157 -5.16 -5.09 10.31
N LEU A 158 -4.44 -3.97 10.33
CA LEU A 158 -4.73 -2.83 9.46
C LEU A 158 -4.56 -3.19 7.98
N MET A 159 -3.52 -3.94 7.62
CA MET A 159 -3.30 -4.46 6.27
C MET A 159 -4.53 -5.25 5.79
N GLN A 160 -5.03 -6.19 6.60
CA GLN A 160 -6.21 -6.98 6.23
C GLN A 160 -7.46 -6.12 6.02
N VAL A 161 -7.63 -5.07 6.81
CA VAL A 161 -8.74 -4.12 6.64
C VAL A 161 -8.57 -3.32 5.35
N ILE A 162 -7.40 -2.79 5.06
CA ILE A 162 -7.11 -2.02 3.83
C ILE A 162 -7.35 -2.88 2.58
N GLU A 163 -6.90 -4.15 2.60
CA GLU A 163 -7.01 -5.04 1.44
C GLU A 163 -8.44 -5.52 1.19
N ALA A 164 -9.25 -5.67 2.24
CA ALA A 164 -10.59 -6.28 2.15
C ALA A 164 -11.74 -5.26 2.09
N ASP A 165 -11.57 -4.04 2.60
CA ASP A 165 -12.66 -3.08 2.73
C ASP A 165 -12.93 -2.36 1.40
N PRO A 166 -14.15 -2.42 0.84
CA PRO A 166 -14.49 -1.78 -0.42
C PRO A 166 -14.81 -0.28 -0.29
N ASP A 167 -14.80 0.29 0.93
CA ASP A 167 -15.18 1.67 1.22
C ASP A 167 -14.00 2.62 1.02
N ASP A 168 -13.86 3.17 -0.17
CA ASP A 168 -12.80 4.14 -0.50
C ASP A 168 -12.78 5.35 0.44
N ALA A 169 -13.93 5.79 0.95
CA ALA A 169 -13.98 6.91 1.88
C ALA A 169 -13.37 6.56 3.24
N PHE A 170 -13.54 5.32 3.67
CA PHE A 170 -12.89 4.82 4.88
C PHE A 170 -11.37 4.66 4.68
N ILE A 171 -10.93 4.16 3.52
CA ILE A 171 -9.49 4.09 3.20
C ILE A 171 -8.87 5.50 3.17
N GLU A 172 -9.56 6.48 2.60
CA GLU A 172 -9.11 7.87 2.66
C GLU A 172 -9.01 8.38 4.11
N GLN A 173 -9.95 8.03 4.98
CA GLN A 173 -9.88 8.36 6.41
C GLN A 173 -8.64 7.75 7.06
N ILE A 174 -8.33 6.47 6.79
CA ILE A 174 -7.10 5.80 7.28
C ILE A 174 -5.85 6.58 6.84
N ILE A 175 -5.75 6.98 5.57
CA ILE A 175 -4.62 7.78 5.08
C ILE A 175 -4.49 9.08 5.88
N ARG A 176 -5.59 9.79 6.11
CA ARG A 176 -5.61 11.04 6.87
C ARG A 176 -5.18 10.84 8.33
N GLU A 177 -5.64 9.77 8.97
CA GLU A 177 -5.28 9.44 10.34
C GLU A 177 -3.79 9.07 10.44
N LEU A 178 -3.26 8.23 9.55
CA LEU A 178 -1.84 7.87 9.49
C LEU A 178 -0.92 9.08 9.22
N THR A 179 -1.45 10.18 8.67
CA THR A 179 -0.68 11.41 8.48
C THR A 179 -0.36 12.09 9.82
N THR A 180 -1.14 11.86 10.87
CA THR A 180 -1.06 12.59 12.15
C THR A 180 -0.93 11.72 13.39
N HIS A 181 -1.29 10.45 13.29
CA HIS A 181 -1.23 9.46 14.39
C HIS A 181 -0.24 8.34 14.06
N SER A 182 0.16 7.60 15.07
CA SER A 182 0.99 6.41 14.88
C SER A 182 0.20 5.27 14.21
N LEU A 183 0.92 4.34 13.58
CA LEU A 183 0.33 3.13 13.03
C LEU A 183 -0.51 2.37 14.06
N GLU A 184 0.01 2.23 15.28
CA GLU A 184 -0.62 1.50 16.39
C GLU A 184 -1.92 2.16 16.83
N GLU A 185 -1.96 3.49 16.93
CA GLU A 185 -3.18 4.25 17.27
C GLU A 185 -4.26 4.04 16.22
N VAL A 186 -3.91 4.12 14.95
CA VAL A 186 -4.86 3.92 13.85
C VAL A 186 -5.34 2.47 13.80
N ALA A 187 -4.43 1.51 13.82
CA ALA A 187 -4.75 0.09 13.74
C ALA A 187 -5.62 -0.40 14.91
N THR A 188 -5.43 0.16 16.11
CA THR A 188 -6.22 -0.21 17.30
C THR A 188 -7.46 0.66 17.51
N SER A 189 -7.76 1.59 16.62
CA SER A 189 -8.95 2.41 16.69
C SER A 189 -10.23 1.56 16.65
N ALA A 190 -11.28 2.04 17.30
CA ALA A 190 -12.54 1.30 17.40
C ALA A 190 -13.14 0.97 16.02
N GLU A 191 -12.98 1.87 15.04
CA GLU A 191 -13.53 1.68 13.70
C GLU A 191 -12.75 0.64 12.91
N VAL A 192 -11.41 0.64 12.95
CA VAL A 192 -10.57 -0.39 12.32
C VAL A 192 -10.86 -1.76 12.97
N GLN A 193 -10.91 -1.84 14.29
CA GLN A 193 -11.16 -3.09 14.99
C GLN A 193 -12.58 -3.63 14.74
N ARG A 194 -13.58 -2.76 14.57
CA ARG A 194 -14.94 -3.16 14.18
C ARG A 194 -14.95 -3.82 12.80
N ARG A 195 -14.20 -3.29 11.85
CA ARG A 195 -14.08 -3.84 10.48
C ARG A 195 -13.19 -5.08 10.44
N PHE A 196 -12.14 -5.12 11.24
CA PHE A 196 -11.24 -6.27 11.32
C PHE A 196 -11.90 -7.52 11.88
N LYS A 197 -12.83 -7.39 12.83
CA LYS A 197 -13.45 -8.53 13.52
C LYS A 197 -14.09 -9.57 12.58
N PRO A 198 -14.94 -9.22 11.61
CA PRO A 198 -15.49 -10.19 10.67
C PRO A 198 -14.41 -10.79 9.74
N ILE A 199 -13.39 -10.00 9.35
CA ILE A 199 -12.27 -10.48 8.54
C ILE A 199 -11.49 -11.55 9.32
N LEU A 200 -11.19 -11.30 10.59
CA LEU A 200 -10.51 -12.28 11.46
C LEU A 200 -11.33 -13.56 11.61
N GLN A 201 -12.64 -13.45 11.78
CA GLN A 201 -13.52 -14.63 11.89
C GLN A 201 -13.45 -15.50 10.62
N GLN A 202 -13.60 -14.90 9.45
CA GLN A 202 -13.48 -15.60 8.17
C GLN A 202 -12.08 -16.20 7.99
N HIS A 203 -11.03 -15.46 8.37
CA HIS A 203 -9.65 -15.94 8.31
C HIS A 203 -9.43 -17.19 9.15
N LEU A 204 -9.94 -17.23 10.38
CA LEU A 204 -9.82 -18.39 11.27
C LEU A 204 -10.59 -19.61 10.72
N GLU A 205 -11.78 -19.40 10.16
CA GLU A 205 -12.56 -20.46 9.49
C GLU A 205 -11.83 -21.01 8.26
N THR A 206 -11.23 -20.13 7.46
CA THR A 206 -10.42 -20.54 6.30
C THR A 206 -9.21 -21.35 6.73
N LEU A 207 -8.50 -20.92 7.78
CA LEU A 207 -7.37 -21.66 8.34
C LEU A 207 -7.75 -23.08 8.78
N GLU A 208 -8.90 -23.23 9.45
CA GLU A 208 -9.40 -24.53 9.87
C GLU A 208 -9.75 -25.41 8.67
N THR A 209 -10.40 -24.84 7.65
CA THR A 209 -10.74 -25.54 6.41
C THR A 209 -9.50 -26.00 5.66
N VAL A 210 -8.50 -25.13 5.51
CA VAL A 210 -7.22 -25.48 4.88
C VAL A 210 -6.53 -26.61 5.64
N ARG A 211 -6.46 -26.55 6.98
CA ARG A 211 -5.86 -27.64 7.78
C ARG A 211 -6.56 -28.98 7.58
N LYS A 212 -7.89 -28.99 7.41
CA LYS A 212 -8.66 -30.22 7.15
C LYS A 212 -8.48 -30.77 5.74
N LYS A 213 -8.33 -29.91 4.75
CA LYS A 213 -8.27 -30.27 3.32
C LYS A 213 -6.85 -30.38 2.74
N ALA A 214 -5.85 -29.85 3.43
CA ALA A 214 -4.48 -29.87 2.94
C ALA A 214 -3.94 -31.30 2.85
N VAL A 215 -3.41 -31.63 1.67
CA VAL A 215 -2.74 -32.89 1.40
C VAL A 215 -1.30 -32.62 1.01
N ALA A 216 -0.37 -33.19 1.77
CA ALA A 216 1.07 -33.12 1.47
C ALA A 216 1.51 -34.36 0.72
N ALA A 217 2.09 -34.18 -0.46
CA ALA A 217 2.66 -35.26 -1.26
C ALA A 217 3.89 -34.75 -2.03
N ASN A 218 4.98 -35.52 -2.02
CA ASN A 218 6.19 -35.23 -2.79
C ASN A 218 6.77 -33.81 -2.58
N GLY A 219 6.68 -33.27 -1.36
CA GLY A 219 7.16 -31.92 -1.03
C GLY A 219 6.24 -30.77 -1.48
N VAL A 220 5.03 -31.09 -1.95
CA VAL A 220 4.02 -30.12 -2.34
C VAL A 220 2.81 -30.28 -1.42
N VAL A 221 2.28 -29.15 -0.94
CA VAL A 221 0.98 -29.10 -0.25
C VAL A 221 -0.05 -28.53 -1.21
N HIS A 222 -1.18 -29.19 -1.35
CA HIS A 222 -2.32 -28.67 -2.10
C HIS A 222 -3.61 -28.76 -1.27
N PHE A 223 -4.53 -27.84 -1.52
CA PHE A 223 -5.88 -27.85 -0.96
C PHE A 223 -6.82 -27.18 -1.97
N ASP A 224 -8.07 -27.57 -1.96
CA ASP A 224 -9.11 -27.03 -2.82
C ASP A 224 -10.20 -26.35 -1.97
N LEU A 225 -10.45 -25.08 -2.29
CA LEU A 225 -11.43 -24.21 -1.62
C LEU A 225 -12.58 -23.79 -2.54
N ILE A 226 -12.67 -24.32 -3.78
CA ILE A 226 -13.65 -23.88 -4.79
C ILE A 226 -15.08 -23.97 -4.27
N ASP A 227 -15.42 -25.07 -3.57
CA ASP A 227 -16.76 -25.30 -3.07
C ASP A 227 -17.05 -24.69 -1.69
N GLU A 228 -16.08 -23.98 -1.10
CA GLU A 228 -16.23 -23.44 0.26
C GLU A 228 -16.86 -22.02 0.29
N GLY A 229 -17.07 -21.39 -0.88
CA GLY A 229 -17.74 -20.10 -0.99
C GLY A 229 -16.92 -18.91 -0.50
N TYR A 230 -15.58 -19.05 -0.38
CA TYR A 230 -14.71 -17.93 -0.04
C TYR A 230 -14.51 -17.02 -1.26
N GLU A 231 -14.83 -15.73 -1.12
CA GLU A 231 -14.56 -14.70 -2.13
C GLU A 231 -13.10 -14.24 -2.13
N GLY A 232 -12.40 -14.41 -0.99
CA GLY A 232 -10.99 -14.11 -0.82
C GLY A 232 -10.47 -14.65 0.51
N PHE A 233 -9.15 -14.77 0.63
CA PHE A 233 -8.50 -15.19 1.87
C PHE A 233 -7.05 -14.69 1.90
N ASN A 234 -6.44 -14.66 3.09
CA ASN A 234 -5.06 -14.27 3.27
C ASN A 234 -4.13 -15.17 2.44
N LYS A 235 -3.46 -14.60 1.44
CA LYS A 235 -2.56 -15.29 0.50
C LYS A 235 -1.45 -16.10 1.18
N PHE A 236 -1.03 -15.71 2.39
CA PHE A 236 0.04 -16.34 3.15
C PHE A 236 -0.38 -17.63 3.88
N ILE A 237 -1.66 -17.97 3.89
CA ILE A 237 -2.15 -19.24 4.46
C ILE A 237 -1.43 -20.45 3.83
N SER A 238 -1.09 -20.35 2.54
CA SER A 238 -0.35 -21.40 1.81
C SER A 238 1.08 -21.64 2.32
N LEU A 239 1.63 -20.73 3.12
CA LEU A 239 2.99 -20.86 3.69
C LEU A 239 3.01 -21.65 5.00
N LEU A 240 1.86 -21.95 5.59
CA LEU A 240 1.83 -22.77 6.81
C LEU A 240 2.25 -24.20 6.51
N PRO A 241 3.07 -24.82 7.38
CA PRO A 241 3.40 -26.23 7.23
C PRO A 241 2.14 -27.08 7.33
N ALA A 242 2.03 -28.06 6.45
CA ALA A 242 1.03 -29.13 6.62
C ALA A 242 1.34 -29.87 7.93
N SER A 243 0.41 -29.88 8.86
CA SER A 243 0.51 -30.57 10.17
C SER A 243 0.50 -32.07 9.98
#